data_81e470487612c1212e1f8f057734c8c7
#
_entry.id   81e470487612c1212e1f8f057734c8c7
#
_cell.length_a   1.000
_cell.length_b   1.000
_cell.length_c   1.000
_cell.angle_alpha   90.00
_cell.angle_beta   90.00
_cell.angle_gamma   90.00
#
_symmetry.space_group_name_H-M   'P 1'
#
loop_
_entity.id
_entity.type
_entity.pdbx_description
1 polymer ?
#
loop_
_entity_poly.entity_id
_entity_poly.type
_entity_poly.pdbx_seq_one_letter_code
_entity_poly.pdbx_strand_id
1 'polypeptide(L)'
;AMIRSNGEYCGIAYLMPANDPSVSGIGFSVTAWSCLSSQTFAHELGHNMGCCHAPNDGGGCTTGGLFPQSVGHRFNGSSGTQYRTVMAYSPGARIDNFSNPLVNFDNAPTGIAPSGSDAGRDNAGSIVLTNQARRAMYKV
;
A
#
# COMPACT_ATOMS: atom_id res chain seq x y z
N ALA A 1 -1.27 -11.48 12.65
CA ALA A 1 -1.49 -11.58 14.11
C ALA A 1 -1.81 -10.22 14.71
N MET A 2 -2.51 -10.20 15.85
CA MET A 2 -2.82 -8.97 16.61
C MET A 2 -2.10 -9.04 17.95
N ILE A 3 -1.47 -7.94 18.36
CA ILE A 3 -0.73 -7.83 19.64
C ILE A 3 -1.11 -6.57 20.40
N ARG A 4 -0.80 -6.52 21.67
CA ARG A 4 -0.77 -5.24 22.42
C ARG A 4 0.46 -4.45 21.99
N SER A 5 0.26 -3.20 21.57
CA SER A 5 1.38 -2.29 21.28
C SER A 5 1.99 -1.79 22.61
N ASN A 6 3.33 -1.70 22.63
CA ASN A 6 4.05 -0.94 23.66
C ASN A 6 4.08 0.58 23.35
N GLY A 7 3.41 1.02 22.31
CA GLY A 7 3.32 2.43 21.91
C GLY A 7 4.27 2.86 20.79
N GLU A 8 5.16 1.99 20.35
CA GLU A 8 6.20 2.36 19.38
C GLU A 8 5.73 2.22 17.91
N TYR A 9 5.03 1.11 17.59
CA TYR A 9 4.53 0.84 16.24
C TYR A 9 3.08 0.36 16.25
N CYS A 10 2.30 0.81 15.27
CA CYS A 10 0.93 0.34 15.06
C CYS A 10 0.86 -1.00 14.32
N GLY A 11 1.84 -1.28 13.48
CA GLY A 11 1.93 -2.54 12.77
C GLY A 11 3.31 -2.76 12.17
N ILE A 12 3.54 -3.98 11.73
CA ILE A 12 4.73 -4.39 10.99
C ILE A 12 4.35 -5.55 10.06
N ALA A 13 4.89 -5.54 8.86
CA ALA A 13 4.73 -6.61 7.89
C ALA A 13 6.02 -6.85 7.12
N TYR A 14 6.18 -8.07 6.64
CA TYR A 14 7.16 -8.32 5.60
C TYR A 14 6.68 -7.73 4.27
N LEU A 15 7.55 -6.99 3.60
CA LEU A 15 7.32 -6.61 2.21
C LEU A 15 7.55 -7.82 1.33
N MET A 16 6.62 -8.10 0.43
CA MET A 16 6.82 -9.14 -0.58
C MET A 16 7.91 -8.72 -1.58
N PRO A 17 9.05 -9.42 -1.63
CA PRO A 17 10.18 -9.03 -2.46
C PRO A 17 10.09 -9.55 -3.90
N ALA A 18 9.23 -10.55 -4.16
CA ALA A 18 9.07 -11.18 -5.46
C ALA A 18 7.67 -11.77 -5.62
N ASN A 19 7.23 -11.93 -6.86
CA ASN A 19 5.94 -12.56 -7.18
C ASN A 19 6.14 -14.05 -7.48
N ASP A 20 6.47 -14.81 -6.43
CA ASP A 20 6.93 -16.19 -6.52
C ASP A 20 6.41 -16.98 -5.30
N PRO A 21 6.05 -18.26 -5.43
CA PRO A 21 5.52 -19.08 -4.34
C PRO A 21 6.47 -19.23 -3.14
N SER A 22 7.78 -19.13 -3.34
CA SER A 22 8.77 -19.27 -2.26
C SER A 22 8.62 -18.21 -1.17
N VAL A 23 8.03 -17.05 -1.49
CA VAL A 23 7.78 -15.97 -0.52
C VAL A 23 6.55 -16.20 0.35
N SER A 24 5.77 -17.26 0.12
CA SER A 24 4.58 -17.58 0.93
C SER A 24 4.92 -17.75 2.42
N GLY A 25 6.11 -18.23 2.73
CA GLY A 25 6.61 -18.39 4.09
C GLY A 25 6.90 -17.10 4.86
N ILE A 26 6.91 -15.94 4.18
CA ILE A 26 7.16 -14.62 4.80
C ILE A 26 5.96 -13.67 4.71
N GLY A 27 4.81 -14.14 4.23
CA GLY A 27 3.57 -13.35 4.10
C GLY A 27 2.89 -13.07 5.44
N PHE A 28 3.64 -12.62 6.45
CA PHE A 28 3.13 -12.33 7.79
C PHE A 28 3.06 -10.83 8.07
N SER A 29 2.02 -10.46 8.81
CA SER A 29 1.89 -9.12 9.38
C SER A 29 1.38 -9.20 10.81
N VAL A 30 1.71 -8.18 11.57
CA VAL A 30 1.24 -7.98 12.95
C VAL A 30 0.66 -6.58 13.07
N THR A 31 -0.51 -6.46 13.69
CA THR A 31 -1.17 -5.18 13.93
C THR A 31 -1.49 -5.03 15.40
N ALA A 32 -1.18 -3.86 15.96
CA ALA A 32 -1.56 -3.54 17.32
C ALA A 32 -3.07 -3.37 17.43
N TRP A 33 -3.67 -3.98 18.45
CA TRP A 33 -5.12 -3.90 18.68
C TRP A 33 -5.63 -2.46 18.76
N SER A 34 -4.89 -1.58 19.43
CA SER A 34 -5.22 -0.16 19.58
C SER A 34 -5.22 0.63 18.27
N CYS A 35 -4.65 0.09 17.20
CA CYS A 35 -4.50 0.75 15.90
C CYS A 35 -5.43 0.19 14.81
N LEU A 36 -6.35 -0.70 15.14
CA LEU A 36 -7.26 -1.31 14.15
C LEU A 36 -8.16 -0.27 13.46
N SER A 37 -8.61 0.74 14.20
CA SER A 37 -9.46 1.81 13.66
C SER A 37 -8.75 2.74 12.68
N SER A 38 -7.42 2.68 12.59
CA SER A 38 -6.60 3.55 11.73
C SER A 38 -6.21 2.89 10.41
N GLN A 39 -6.87 1.79 10.01
CA GLN A 39 -6.58 0.99 8.81
C GLN A 39 -5.18 0.37 8.78
N THR A 40 -4.51 0.29 9.92
CA THR A 40 -3.18 -0.31 10.01
C THR A 40 -3.19 -1.74 9.49
N PHE A 41 -4.23 -2.51 9.77
CA PHE A 41 -4.32 -3.89 9.26
C PHE A 41 -4.30 -3.95 7.72
N ALA A 42 -5.07 -3.08 7.04
CA ALA A 42 -5.06 -2.99 5.58
C ALA A 42 -3.68 -2.53 5.04
N HIS A 43 -3.03 -1.62 5.76
CA HIS A 43 -1.69 -1.15 5.44
C HIS A 43 -0.66 -2.29 5.48
N GLU A 44 -0.65 -3.07 6.57
CA GLU A 44 0.26 -4.21 6.70
C GLU A 44 -0.02 -5.32 5.67
N LEU A 45 -1.29 -5.58 5.35
CA LEU A 45 -1.63 -6.47 4.24
C LEU A 45 -1.13 -5.93 2.90
N GLY A 46 -1.13 -4.61 2.70
CA GLY A 46 -0.55 -3.96 1.53
C GLY A 46 0.92 -4.35 1.34
N HIS A 47 1.72 -4.32 2.41
CA HIS A 47 3.12 -4.78 2.36
C HIS A 47 3.23 -6.25 1.97
N ASN A 48 2.41 -7.14 2.54
CA ASN A 48 2.38 -8.54 2.14
C ASN A 48 1.95 -8.75 0.67
N MET A 49 1.31 -7.76 0.05
CA MET A 49 0.94 -7.76 -1.37
C MET A 49 1.94 -6.98 -2.24
N GLY A 50 3.09 -6.60 -1.70
CA GLY A 50 4.16 -5.94 -2.44
C GLY A 50 4.00 -4.42 -2.57
N CYS A 51 3.13 -3.78 -1.77
CA CYS A 51 2.95 -2.33 -1.76
C CYS A 51 3.91 -1.65 -0.81
N CYS A 52 4.44 -0.50 -1.22
CA CYS A 52 5.29 0.39 -0.43
C CYS A 52 4.59 1.69 -0.04
N HIS A 53 5.22 2.45 0.86
CA HIS A 53 4.78 3.77 1.28
C HIS A 53 4.79 4.77 0.12
N ALA A 54 4.22 5.96 0.33
CA ALA A 54 4.35 7.01 -0.65
C ALA A 54 5.81 7.48 -0.76
N PRO A 55 6.26 7.96 -1.93
CA PRO A 55 7.59 8.57 -2.06
C PRO A 55 7.82 9.66 -1.00
N ASN A 56 9.02 9.69 -0.43
CA ASN A 56 9.44 10.59 0.65
C ASN A 56 8.82 10.29 2.04
N ASP A 57 8.08 9.20 2.21
CA ASP A 57 7.73 8.70 3.54
C ASP A 57 8.95 8.05 4.20
N GLY A 58 9.00 8.06 5.52
CA GLY A 58 10.00 7.28 6.26
C GLY A 58 9.70 5.77 6.23
N GLY A 59 10.57 4.97 6.88
CA GLY A 59 10.30 3.57 7.15
C GLY A 59 10.74 2.57 6.07
N GLY A 60 11.66 2.96 5.19
CA GLY A 60 12.46 2.00 4.40
C GLY A 60 11.80 1.39 3.16
N CYS A 61 10.56 1.70 2.83
CA CYS A 61 9.87 1.19 1.66
C CYS A 61 9.22 2.34 0.87
N THR A 62 10.02 3.11 0.15
CA THR A 62 9.58 4.36 -0.51
C THR A 62 9.92 4.43 -1.99
N THR A 63 10.73 3.51 -2.51
CA THR A 63 11.25 3.53 -3.89
C THR A 63 10.53 2.59 -4.85
N GLY A 64 9.36 2.11 -4.46
CA GLY A 64 8.59 1.10 -5.17
C GLY A 64 8.54 -0.20 -4.36
N GLY A 65 7.46 -0.95 -4.54
CA GLY A 65 7.28 -2.26 -3.96
C GLY A 65 7.70 -3.36 -4.94
N LEU A 66 6.83 -4.35 -5.08
CA LEU A 66 7.01 -5.43 -6.06
C LEU A 66 7.09 -4.89 -7.51
N PHE A 67 6.40 -3.79 -7.78
CA PHE A 67 6.48 -3.03 -9.04
C PHE A 67 6.83 -1.57 -8.72
N PRO A 68 7.46 -0.83 -9.65
CA PRO A 68 7.84 0.57 -9.44
C PRO A 68 6.67 1.48 -9.04
N GLN A 69 5.46 1.22 -9.55
CA GLN A 69 4.24 1.97 -9.24
C GLN A 69 3.55 1.52 -7.93
N SER A 70 4.04 0.47 -7.26
CA SER A 70 3.42 -0.11 -6.05
C SER A 70 3.64 0.77 -4.83
N VAL A 71 3.32 2.05 -4.91
CA VAL A 71 3.52 3.03 -3.84
C VAL A 71 2.24 3.77 -3.49
N GLY A 72 2.13 4.19 -2.22
CA GLY A 72 1.05 5.05 -1.77
C GLY A 72 1.06 6.43 -2.42
N HIS A 73 -0.02 7.17 -2.26
CA HIS A 73 -0.20 8.49 -2.86
C HIS A 73 -0.81 9.49 -1.89
N ARG A 74 -0.35 10.75 -1.99
CA ARG A 74 -0.96 11.93 -1.37
C ARG A 74 -1.41 12.87 -2.47
N PHE A 75 -2.62 13.41 -2.34
CA PHE A 75 -3.21 14.31 -3.33
C PHE A 75 -4.11 15.35 -2.67
N ASN A 76 -4.42 16.41 -3.40
CA ASN A 76 -5.43 17.38 -2.98
C ASN A 76 -6.71 17.11 -3.75
N GLY A 77 -7.82 17.02 -3.03
CA GLY A 77 -9.15 16.98 -3.61
C GLY A 77 -9.59 18.34 -4.14
N SER A 78 -10.71 18.37 -4.82
CA SER A 78 -11.32 19.62 -5.35
C SER A 78 -11.75 20.59 -4.24
N SER A 79 -12.01 20.10 -3.04
CA SER A 79 -12.25 20.90 -1.85
C SER A 79 -11.01 21.64 -1.32
N GLY A 80 -9.82 21.35 -1.86
CA GLY A 80 -8.53 21.80 -1.35
C GLY A 80 -8.01 20.98 -0.15
N THR A 81 -8.76 20.00 0.32
CA THR A 81 -8.33 19.11 1.40
C THR A 81 -7.24 18.16 0.90
N GLN A 82 -6.18 18.04 1.68
CA GLN A 82 -5.14 17.02 1.39
C GLN A 82 -5.57 15.66 1.92
N TYR A 83 -5.49 14.68 1.06
CA TYR A 83 -5.77 13.27 1.34
C TYR A 83 -4.53 12.37 1.16
N ARG A 84 -4.60 11.19 1.77
CA ARG A 84 -3.60 10.12 1.61
C ARG A 84 -4.26 8.76 1.55
N THR A 85 -3.74 7.91 0.68
CA THR A 85 -4.18 6.53 0.54
C THR A 85 -3.66 5.63 1.67
N VAL A 86 -4.13 4.39 1.74
CA VAL A 86 -3.80 3.43 2.83
C VAL A 86 -2.30 3.31 3.07
N MET A 87 -1.49 3.24 2.00
CA MET A 87 -0.03 3.07 2.12
C MET A 87 0.75 4.37 2.33
N ALA A 88 0.11 5.53 2.38
CA ALA A 88 0.81 6.79 2.61
C ALA A 88 0.73 7.24 4.08
N TYR A 89 1.86 7.75 4.61
CA TYR A 89 1.92 8.37 5.92
C TYR A 89 1.39 9.81 5.91
N SER A 90 1.25 10.41 7.09
CA SER A 90 0.96 11.84 7.23
C SER A 90 1.96 12.69 6.42
N PRO A 91 1.54 13.90 5.96
CA PRO A 91 0.26 14.57 6.21
C PRO A 91 -0.89 14.10 5.32
N GLY A 92 -2.07 14.64 5.58
CA GLY A 92 -3.31 14.40 4.86
C GLY A 92 -4.29 13.47 5.58
N ALA A 93 -5.59 13.70 5.36
CA ALA A 93 -6.64 12.82 5.84
C ALA A 93 -6.57 11.45 5.14
N ARG A 94 -6.55 10.36 5.91
CA ARG A 94 -6.51 9.01 5.32
C ARG A 94 -7.86 8.65 4.71
N ILE A 95 -7.84 8.09 3.52
CA ILE A 95 -9.01 7.51 2.84
C ILE A 95 -8.88 5.98 2.79
N ASP A 96 -10.02 5.30 2.57
CA ASP A 96 -10.12 3.84 2.58
C ASP A 96 -9.68 3.17 1.26
N ASN A 97 -8.85 3.86 0.49
CA ASN A 97 -8.39 3.37 -0.82
C ASN A 97 -6.88 3.13 -0.83
N PHE A 98 -6.45 2.08 -1.48
CA PHE A 98 -5.11 2.00 -2.05
C PHE A 98 -4.99 2.99 -3.20
N SER A 99 -3.78 3.46 -3.51
CA SER A 99 -3.58 4.34 -4.68
C SER A 99 -4.07 3.65 -5.96
N ASN A 100 -4.87 4.36 -6.75
CA ASN A 100 -5.46 3.86 -7.98
C ASN A 100 -5.78 5.04 -8.92
N PRO A 101 -5.13 5.13 -10.10
CA PRO A 101 -5.39 6.23 -11.04
C PRO A 101 -6.80 6.21 -11.65
N LEU A 102 -7.53 5.09 -11.54
CA LEU A 102 -8.87 4.92 -12.09
C LEU A 102 -9.99 5.22 -11.08
N VAL A 103 -9.65 5.51 -9.83
CA VAL A 103 -10.63 5.81 -8.76
C VAL A 103 -10.45 7.22 -8.28
N ASN A 104 -11.53 7.99 -8.28
CA ASN A 104 -11.54 9.36 -7.75
C ASN A 104 -12.09 9.39 -6.31
N PHE A 105 -11.52 10.30 -5.52
CA PHE A 105 -12.02 10.73 -4.23
C PHE A 105 -11.97 12.25 -4.18
N ASP A 106 -13.05 12.90 -3.76
CA ASP A 106 -13.19 14.37 -3.81
C ASP A 106 -12.80 14.96 -5.19
N ASN A 107 -13.29 14.34 -6.28
CA ASN A 107 -13.06 14.68 -7.70
C ASN A 107 -11.58 14.69 -8.13
N ALA A 108 -10.69 14.05 -7.38
CA ALA A 108 -9.29 13.88 -7.76
C ALA A 108 -8.92 12.39 -7.78
N PRO A 109 -8.07 11.94 -8.73
CA PRO A 109 -7.65 10.54 -8.78
C PRO A 109 -6.84 10.18 -7.53
N THR A 110 -7.10 9.00 -6.98
CA THR A 110 -6.41 8.49 -5.79
C THR A 110 -5.02 7.90 -6.09
N GLY A 111 -4.59 7.96 -7.34
CA GLY A 111 -3.30 7.50 -7.82
C GLY A 111 -2.84 8.26 -9.06
N ILE A 112 -1.70 7.87 -9.61
CA ILE A 112 -1.12 8.46 -10.82
C ILE A 112 -0.81 7.32 -11.79
N ALA A 113 -1.29 7.43 -13.03
CA ALA A 113 -0.92 6.50 -14.09
C ALA A 113 0.57 6.69 -14.46
N PRO A 114 1.31 5.62 -14.80
CA PRO A 114 2.66 5.74 -15.31
C PRO A 114 2.73 6.64 -16.55
N SER A 115 3.74 7.51 -16.62
CA SER A 115 3.94 8.41 -17.76
C SER A 115 5.42 8.77 -17.93
N GLY A 116 5.99 8.49 -19.09
CA GLY A 116 7.40 8.75 -19.36
C GLY A 116 8.32 8.06 -18.34
N SER A 117 9.11 8.84 -17.61
CA SER A 117 9.99 8.33 -16.55
C SER A 117 9.31 8.20 -15.17
N ASP A 118 8.08 8.71 -15.01
CA ASP A 118 7.32 8.54 -13.77
C ASP A 118 6.62 7.16 -13.77
N ALA A 119 7.02 6.30 -12.83
CA ALA A 119 6.42 4.98 -12.66
C ALA A 119 4.95 5.03 -12.25
N GLY A 120 4.45 6.18 -11.81
CA GLY A 120 3.08 6.34 -11.31
C GLY A 120 2.91 5.96 -9.84
N ARG A 121 1.65 5.91 -9.41
CA ARG A 121 1.21 5.58 -8.05
C ARG A 121 -0.03 4.70 -8.15
N ASP A 122 0.15 3.37 -8.14
CA ASP A 122 -0.93 2.41 -8.36
C ASP A 122 -0.73 1.12 -7.55
N ASN A 123 -0.99 1.19 -6.26
CA ASN A 123 -1.01 -0.01 -5.39
C ASN A 123 -2.10 -0.99 -5.81
N ALA A 124 -3.28 -0.50 -6.18
CA ALA A 124 -4.42 -1.35 -6.49
C ALA A 124 -4.15 -2.21 -7.75
N GLY A 125 -3.62 -1.61 -8.82
CA GLY A 125 -3.22 -2.34 -10.02
C GLY A 125 -2.12 -3.36 -9.74
N SER A 126 -1.14 -2.99 -8.90
CA SER A 126 -0.07 -3.89 -8.47
C SER A 126 -0.60 -5.10 -7.70
N ILE A 127 -1.57 -4.91 -6.80
CA ILE A 127 -2.24 -5.99 -6.06
C ILE A 127 -2.97 -6.95 -7.03
N VAL A 128 -3.64 -6.40 -8.03
CA VAL A 128 -4.32 -7.22 -9.05
C VAL A 128 -3.32 -8.07 -9.83
N LEU A 129 -2.21 -7.48 -10.30
CA LEU A 129 -1.16 -8.19 -11.02
C LEU A 129 -0.53 -9.31 -10.16
N THR A 130 -0.23 -9.02 -8.89
CA THR A 130 0.30 -9.98 -7.93
C THR A 130 -0.65 -11.16 -7.75
N ASN A 131 -1.94 -10.89 -7.57
CA ASN A 131 -2.95 -11.93 -7.37
C ASN A 131 -3.17 -12.77 -8.64
N GLN A 132 -3.14 -12.16 -9.83
CA GLN A 132 -3.26 -12.88 -11.10
C GLN A 132 -2.09 -13.84 -11.31
N ALA A 133 -0.86 -13.40 -11.08
CA ALA A 133 0.31 -14.23 -11.21
C ALA A 133 0.29 -15.39 -10.20
N ARG A 134 -0.07 -15.14 -8.94
CA ARG A 134 -0.25 -16.19 -7.93
C ARG A 134 -1.29 -17.23 -8.34
N ARG A 135 -2.46 -16.80 -8.84
CA ARG A 135 -3.49 -17.72 -9.34
C ARG A 135 -3.00 -18.58 -10.49
N ALA A 136 -2.18 -18.03 -11.39
CA ALA A 136 -1.58 -18.79 -12.49
C ALA A 136 -0.62 -19.87 -11.98
N MET A 137 0.14 -19.59 -10.91
CA MET A 137 1.08 -20.55 -10.31
C MET A 137 0.38 -21.72 -9.58
N TYR A 138 -0.82 -21.48 -9.03
CA TYR A 138 -1.59 -22.51 -8.31
C TYR A 138 -2.63 -23.24 -9.18
N LYS A 139 -2.72 -22.92 -10.46
CA LYS A 139 -3.51 -23.69 -11.45
C LYS A 139 -2.64 -24.81 -12.00
N VAL A 140 -2.42 -25.84 -11.19
CA VAL A 140 -1.93 -27.13 -11.67
C VAL A 140 -3.05 -28.14 -11.57
#